data_be71aeab8e22763777440601c5fcd7c0
#
_entry.id   be71aeab8e22763777440601c5fcd7c0
#
_cell.length_a   1.000
_cell.length_b   1.000
_cell.length_c   1.000
_cell.angle_alpha   90.00
_cell.angle_beta   90.00
_cell.angle_gamma   90.00
#
_symmetry.space_group_name_H-M   'P 1'
#
loop_
_entity.id
_entity.type
_entity.pdbx_description
1 polymer ?
#
loop_
_entity_poly.entity_id
_entity_poly.type
_entity_poly.pdbx_seq_one_letter_code
_entity_poly.pdbx_strand_id
1 'polypeptide(L)'
;MTIDKQTESTEPGERGSASPIGFRLDHASGVPTYLQLVQQVEHALRLGYLSQGDRLPTVKEVVSSLAINPNTVLKAYRELEHRGLAAGRPGQGTFVQGTPGTVGLPELTALRKTLLAWLRSADAAGLDEAGMVALFTSALRDFGGERGVLPPGQRRRDHRGEKPVPGARDGRDQADASEGVA
;
A
#
# COMPACT_ATOMS: atom_id res chain seq x y z
N MET A 1 0.55 41.32 -51.07
CA MET A 1 0.31 39.90 -50.82
C MET A 1 0.95 39.52 -49.52
N THR A 2 0.27 39.83 -48.42
CA THR A 2 0.78 39.78 -47.05
C THR A 2 0.15 38.52 -46.38
N ILE A 3 1.00 37.59 -46.02
CA ILE A 3 0.59 36.37 -45.35
C ILE A 3 0.74 36.61 -43.86
N ASP A 4 -0.41 36.79 -43.18
CA ASP A 4 -0.50 36.81 -41.73
C ASP A 4 -0.29 35.38 -41.19
N LYS A 5 0.80 35.25 -40.47
CA LYS A 5 1.18 34.05 -39.76
C LYS A 5 0.62 34.19 -38.33
N GLN A 6 -0.64 33.75 -38.12
CA GLN A 6 -1.18 33.60 -36.78
C GLN A 6 -0.49 32.44 -36.10
N THR A 7 0.34 32.77 -35.16
CA THR A 7 0.95 31.86 -34.21
C THR A 7 -0.14 31.51 -33.19
N GLU A 8 -0.75 30.37 -33.37
CA GLU A 8 -1.70 29.81 -32.41
C GLU A 8 -0.90 29.26 -31.22
N SER A 9 -0.80 30.12 -30.19
CA SER A 9 -0.28 29.75 -28.89
C SER A 9 -1.32 28.83 -28.23
N THR A 10 -1.10 27.55 -28.33
CA THR A 10 -1.86 26.56 -27.56
C THR A 10 -1.47 26.70 -26.09
N GLU A 11 -2.27 27.43 -25.34
CA GLU A 11 -2.26 27.47 -23.89
C GLU A 11 -2.46 26.06 -23.34
N PRO A 12 -1.63 25.56 -22.37
CA PRO A 12 -1.89 24.35 -21.62
C PRO A 12 -2.84 24.69 -20.47
N GLY A 13 -4.10 25.01 -20.80
CA GLY A 13 -5.11 25.36 -19.85
C GLY A 13 -6.37 24.54 -20.03
N GLU A 14 -6.85 23.99 -18.92
CA GLU A 14 -8.17 23.38 -18.73
C GLU A 14 -8.36 21.94 -19.22
N ARG A 15 -7.59 21.03 -18.65
CA ARG A 15 -8.18 19.72 -18.36
C ARG A 15 -9.15 19.89 -17.17
N GLY A 16 -10.38 20.28 -17.47
CA GLY A 16 -11.55 20.02 -16.65
C GLY A 16 -11.78 18.51 -16.64
N SER A 17 -10.83 17.83 -16.07
CA SER A 17 -10.67 16.40 -16.16
C SER A 17 -11.70 15.76 -15.27
N ALA A 18 -12.61 15.04 -15.90
CA ALA A 18 -13.35 13.98 -15.21
C ALA A 18 -12.34 13.16 -14.39
N SER A 19 -12.69 12.86 -13.14
CA SER A 19 -11.79 12.06 -12.30
C SER A 19 -11.43 10.75 -12.99
N PRO A 20 -10.15 10.34 -12.96
CA PRO A 20 -9.72 9.10 -13.62
C PRO A 20 -10.25 7.83 -12.93
N ILE A 21 -10.92 7.96 -11.78
CA ILE A 21 -11.50 6.84 -11.04
C ILE A 21 -13.03 6.90 -11.00
N GLY A 22 -13.69 5.77 -11.30
CA GLY A 22 -15.10 5.52 -11.01
C GLY A 22 -15.24 4.49 -9.90
N PHE A 23 -16.04 4.80 -8.87
CA PHE A 23 -16.28 3.89 -7.75
C PHE A 23 -17.34 2.84 -8.06
N ARG A 24 -17.21 1.69 -7.42
CA ARG A 24 -18.16 0.58 -7.43
C ARG A 24 -18.39 0.08 -6.03
N LEU A 25 -19.57 -0.47 -5.75
CA LEU A 25 -19.87 -1.06 -4.44
C LEU A 25 -20.21 -2.53 -4.60
N ASP A 26 -19.66 -3.31 -3.68
CA ASP A 26 -20.05 -4.69 -3.46
C ASP A 26 -20.81 -4.78 -2.14
N HIS A 27 -22.13 -4.89 -2.24
CA HIS A 27 -23.01 -4.99 -1.07
C HIS A 27 -22.90 -6.33 -0.35
N ALA A 28 -22.35 -7.35 -1.01
CA ALA A 28 -22.16 -8.68 -0.44
C ALA A 28 -20.82 -8.85 0.30
N SER A 29 -19.90 -7.90 0.14
CA SER A 29 -18.53 -7.99 0.68
C SER A 29 -18.44 -7.95 2.21
N GLY A 30 -19.49 -7.51 2.92
CA GLY A 30 -19.45 -7.25 4.37
C GLY A 30 -18.54 -6.08 4.79
N VAL A 31 -17.85 -5.43 3.85
CA VAL A 31 -16.98 -4.28 4.11
C VAL A 31 -17.82 -3.00 4.14
N PRO A 32 -17.67 -2.14 5.17
CA PRO A 32 -18.38 -0.86 5.23
C PRO A 32 -18.17 -0.02 3.96
N THR A 33 -19.24 0.56 3.43
CA THR A 33 -19.25 1.31 2.17
C THR A 33 -18.15 2.37 2.07
N TYR A 34 -17.95 3.18 3.13
CA TYR A 34 -16.89 4.18 3.12
C TYR A 34 -15.49 3.57 2.98
N LEU A 35 -15.29 2.39 3.58
CA LEU A 35 -14.00 1.71 3.52
C LEU A 35 -13.76 1.09 2.13
N GLN A 36 -14.80 0.64 1.42
CA GLN A 36 -14.69 0.19 0.04
C GLN A 36 -14.21 1.33 -0.88
N LEU A 37 -14.71 2.57 -0.67
CA LEU A 37 -14.25 3.74 -1.42
C LEU A 37 -12.77 4.02 -1.14
N VAL A 38 -12.35 3.97 0.13
CA VAL A 38 -10.95 4.14 0.53
C VAL A 38 -10.06 3.11 -0.13
N GLN A 39 -10.42 1.84 -0.06
CA GLN A 39 -9.64 0.73 -0.65
C GLN A 39 -9.50 0.88 -2.17
N GLN A 40 -10.54 1.34 -2.86
CA GLN A 40 -10.48 1.55 -4.31
C GLN A 40 -9.51 2.68 -4.69
N VAL A 41 -9.46 3.77 -3.92
CA VAL A 41 -8.46 4.82 -4.11
C VAL A 41 -7.05 4.28 -3.84
N GLU A 42 -6.85 3.54 -2.75
CA GLU A 42 -5.55 2.92 -2.45
C GLU A 42 -5.09 1.95 -3.55
N HIS A 43 -6.00 1.13 -4.07
CA HIS A 43 -5.71 0.23 -5.18
C HIS A 43 -5.35 0.99 -6.45
N ALA A 44 -6.12 2.04 -6.78
CA ALA A 44 -5.85 2.86 -7.96
C ALA A 44 -4.48 3.55 -7.87
N LEU A 45 -4.10 4.01 -6.67
CA LEU A 45 -2.77 4.56 -6.41
C LEU A 45 -1.67 3.52 -6.56
N ARG A 46 -1.83 2.33 -5.96
CA ARG A 46 -0.85 1.23 -6.07
C ARG A 46 -0.66 0.73 -7.49
N LEU A 47 -1.72 0.75 -8.29
CA LEU A 47 -1.72 0.32 -9.68
C LEU A 47 -1.40 1.45 -10.67
N GLY A 48 -1.11 2.66 -10.18
CA GLY A 48 -0.77 3.81 -11.01
C GLY A 48 -1.93 4.37 -11.85
N TYR A 49 -3.18 3.99 -11.56
CA TYR A 49 -4.36 4.59 -12.18
C TYR A 49 -4.67 5.98 -11.64
N LEU A 50 -4.21 6.26 -10.42
CA LEU A 50 -4.20 7.58 -9.80
C LEU A 50 -2.78 7.99 -9.49
N SER A 51 -2.47 9.25 -9.73
CA SER A 51 -1.18 9.88 -9.46
C SER A 51 -1.34 11.09 -8.55
N GLN A 52 -0.25 11.52 -7.93
CA GLN A 52 -0.24 12.74 -7.15
C GLN A 52 -0.72 13.94 -7.99
N GLY A 53 -1.64 14.71 -7.45
CA GLY A 53 -2.24 15.86 -8.13
C GLY A 53 -3.53 15.53 -8.88
N ASP A 54 -3.87 14.26 -9.09
CA ASP A 54 -5.14 13.88 -9.69
C ASP A 54 -6.31 14.30 -8.80
N ARG A 55 -7.40 14.73 -9.43
CA ARG A 55 -8.62 15.10 -8.73
C ARG A 55 -9.46 13.86 -8.49
N LEU A 56 -9.90 13.65 -7.25
CA LEU A 56 -10.92 12.65 -6.92
C LEU A 56 -12.31 13.14 -7.33
N PRO A 57 -13.28 12.25 -7.60
CA PRO A 57 -14.66 12.64 -7.87
C PRO A 57 -15.21 13.51 -6.75
N THR A 58 -16.06 14.48 -7.08
CA THR A 58 -16.74 15.26 -6.06
C THR A 58 -17.72 14.40 -5.28
N VAL A 59 -18.05 14.80 -4.05
CA VAL A 59 -19.09 14.12 -3.25
C VAL A 59 -20.40 13.98 -4.03
N LYS A 60 -20.78 15.02 -4.78
CA LYS A 60 -22.00 15.03 -5.61
C LYS A 60 -21.94 13.97 -6.72
N GLU A 61 -20.81 13.85 -7.41
CA GLU A 61 -20.62 12.85 -8.47
C GLU A 61 -20.71 11.43 -7.91
N VAL A 62 -20.05 11.16 -6.78
CA VAL A 62 -20.09 9.83 -6.13
C VAL A 62 -21.49 9.49 -5.65
N VAL A 63 -22.17 10.42 -5.01
CA VAL A 63 -23.58 10.26 -4.56
C VAL A 63 -24.49 9.96 -5.73
N SER A 64 -24.34 10.69 -6.84
CA SER A 64 -25.17 10.50 -8.04
C SER A 64 -24.91 9.15 -8.71
N SER A 65 -23.65 8.68 -8.72
CA SER A 65 -23.29 7.43 -9.41
C SER A 65 -23.62 6.18 -8.60
N LEU A 66 -23.52 6.25 -7.26
CA LEU A 66 -23.65 5.10 -6.36
C LEU A 66 -24.97 5.10 -5.55
N ALA A 67 -25.75 6.15 -5.59
CA ALA A 67 -26.97 6.34 -4.80
C ALA A 67 -26.76 6.16 -3.28
N ILE A 68 -25.63 6.64 -2.74
CA ILE A 68 -25.26 6.52 -1.32
C ILE A 68 -25.39 7.85 -0.57
N ASN A 69 -25.40 7.76 0.76
CA ASN A 69 -25.45 8.95 1.60
C ASN A 69 -24.18 9.82 1.44
N PRO A 70 -24.32 11.15 1.25
CA PRO A 70 -23.17 12.07 1.18
C PRO A 70 -22.20 11.94 2.36
N ASN A 71 -22.70 11.70 3.56
CA ASN A 71 -21.86 11.53 4.75
C ASN A 71 -20.93 10.30 4.66
N THR A 72 -21.34 9.27 3.93
CA THR A 72 -20.50 8.09 3.67
C THR A 72 -19.31 8.46 2.79
N VAL A 73 -19.52 9.28 1.76
CA VAL A 73 -18.44 9.78 0.90
C VAL A 73 -17.51 10.72 1.67
N LEU A 74 -18.09 11.65 2.45
CA LEU A 74 -17.30 12.56 3.30
C LEU A 74 -16.46 11.79 4.31
N LYS A 75 -17.00 10.71 4.90
CA LYS A 75 -16.23 9.85 5.81
C LYS A 75 -15.06 9.17 5.10
N ALA A 76 -15.29 8.66 3.89
CA ALA A 76 -14.22 8.06 3.09
C ALA A 76 -13.11 9.08 2.77
N TYR A 77 -13.47 10.30 2.38
CA TYR A 77 -12.49 11.33 2.02
C TYR A 77 -11.70 11.82 3.22
N ARG A 78 -12.33 12.00 4.39
CA ARG A 78 -11.60 12.29 5.64
C ARG A 78 -10.64 11.17 6.03
N GLU A 79 -11.02 9.91 5.79
CA GLU A 79 -10.13 8.77 6.04
C GLU A 79 -8.92 8.79 5.09
N LEU A 80 -9.12 9.11 3.80
CA LEU A 80 -8.02 9.31 2.86
C LEU A 80 -7.10 10.46 3.25
N GLU A 81 -7.66 11.58 3.74
CA GLU A 81 -6.91 12.71 4.25
C GLU A 81 -6.10 12.33 5.48
N HIS A 82 -6.72 11.61 6.42
CA HIS A 82 -6.04 11.12 7.63
C HIS A 82 -4.87 10.19 7.32
N ARG A 83 -4.98 9.38 6.24
CA ARG A 83 -3.90 8.52 5.74
C ARG A 83 -2.86 9.28 4.89
N GLY A 84 -3.02 10.57 4.68
CA GLY A 84 -2.13 11.38 3.84
C GLY A 84 -2.20 11.05 2.34
N LEU A 85 -3.25 10.35 1.90
CA LEU A 85 -3.42 9.95 0.50
C LEU A 85 -4.15 11.00 -0.33
N ALA A 86 -4.91 11.87 0.31
CA ALA A 86 -5.65 12.94 -0.34
C ALA A 86 -5.63 14.23 0.50
N ALA A 87 -5.95 15.36 -0.11
CA ALA A 87 -6.21 16.61 0.58
C ALA A 87 -7.32 17.41 -0.09
N GLY A 88 -8.22 17.93 0.73
CA GLY A 88 -9.25 18.87 0.28
C GLY A 88 -8.66 20.25 0.01
N ARG A 89 -9.01 20.85 -1.13
CA ARG A 89 -8.72 22.24 -1.47
C ARG A 89 -10.01 23.03 -1.52
N PRO A 90 -10.17 24.06 -0.67
CA PRO A 90 -11.40 24.85 -0.64
C PRO A 90 -11.81 25.35 -2.03
N GLY A 91 -13.06 25.10 -2.41
CA GLY A 91 -13.61 25.50 -3.71
C GLY A 91 -13.12 24.72 -4.93
N GLN A 92 -12.10 23.87 -4.79
CA GLN A 92 -11.49 23.15 -5.92
C GLN A 92 -11.78 21.64 -5.91
N GLY A 93 -11.97 21.05 -4.73
CA GLY A 93 -12.24 19.62 -4.57
C GLY A 93 -11.16 18.90 -3.77
N THR A 94 -11.16 17.57 -3.83
CA THR A 94 -10.18 16.71 -3.16
C THR A 94 -9.18 16.18 -4.18
N PHE A 95 -7.90 16.26 -3.84
CA PHE A 95 -6.79 15.88 -4.72
C PHE A 95 -5.90 14.83 -4.05
N VAL A 96 -5.36 13.95 -4.85
CA VAL A 96 -4.36 12.97 -4.42
C VAL A 96 -3.09 13.68 -3.95
N GLN A 97 -2.58 13.31 -2.75
CA GLN A 97 -1.37 13.90 -2.15
C GLN A 97 -0.19 12.94 -2.11
N GLY A 98 -0.45 11.66 -1.95
CA GLY A 98 0.58 10.65 -1.79
C GLY A 98 0.38 9.45 -2.70
N THR A 99 1.48 8.80 -3.05
CA THR A 99 1.48 7.51 -3.71
C THR A 99 2.15 6.49 -2.79
N PRO A 100 1.46 5.45 -2.33
CA PRO A 100 2.14 4.34 -1.67
C PRO A 100 3.06 3.67 -2.70
N GLY A 101 4.35 3.62 -2.41
CA GLY A 101 5.46 3.03 -3.15
C GLY A 101 5.14 2.46 -4.54
N THR A 102 5.66 3.08 -5.58
CA THR A 102 5.24 2.80 -6.95
C THR A 102 6.23 1.91 -7.68
N VAL A 103 5.70 0.81 -8.21
CA VAL A 103 6.25 0.17 -9.42
C VAL A 103 5.92 1.09 -10.60
N GLY A 104 6.83 1.32 -11.52
CA GLY A 104 6.58 2.19 -12.68
C GLY A 104 5.41 1.71 -13.53
N LEU A 105 4.71 2.66 -14.17
CA LEU A 105 3.56 2.35 -15.06
C LEU A 105 3.87 1.34 -16.18
N PRO A 106 5.05 1.39 -16.84
CA PRO A 106 5.43 0.42 -17.86
C PRO A 106 5.52 -0.99 -17.30
N GLU A 107 6.15 -1.17 -16.14
CA GLU A 107 6.30 -2.45 -15.46
C GLU A 107 4.96 -3.01 -15.01
N LEU A 108 4.08 -2.17 -14.45
CA LEU A 108 2.72 -2.57 -14.07
C LEU A 108 1.90 -3.01 -15.29
N THR A 109 2.04 -2.31 -16.42
CA THR A 109 1.35 -2.67 -17.66
C THR A 109 1.83 -4.02 -18.17
N ALA A 110 3.13 -4.30 -18.14
CA ALA A 110 3.71 -5.57 -18.52
C ALA A 110 3.21 -6.71 -17.60
N LEU A 111 3.26 -6.50 -16.27
CA LEU A 111 2.75 -7.47 -15.29
C LEU A 111 1.26 -7.75 -15.47
N ARG A 112 0.45 -6.72 -15.71
CA ARG A 112 -0.98 -6.87 -16.00
C ARG A 112 -1.23 -7.69 -17.26
N LYS A 113 -0.45 -7.46 -18.32
CA LYS A 113 -0.55 -8.24 -19.56
C LYS A 113 -0.26 -9.72 -19.30
N THR A 114 0.78 -10.02 -18.53
CA THR A 114 1.14 -11.39 -18.15
C THR A 114 0.04 -12.04 -17.30
N LEU A 115 -0.50 -11.32 -16.33
CA LEU A 115 -1.60 -11.81 -15.50
C LEU A 115 -2.85 -12.10 -16.33
N LEU A 116 -3.20 -11.23 -17.28
CA LEU A 116 -4.33 -11.48 -18.18
C LEU A 116 -4.11 -12.69 -19.09
N ALA A 117 -2.88 -12.94 -19.52
CA ALA A 117 -2.55 -14.15 -20.28
C ALA A 117 -2.71 -15.40 -19.43
N TRP A 118 -2.27 -15.35 -18.17
CA TRP A 118 -2.47 -16.43 -17.20
C TRP A 118 -3.95 -16.69 -16.94
N LEU A 119 -4.78 -15.66 -16.72
CA LEU A 119 -6.22 -15.81 -16.52
C LEU A 119 -6.91 -16.50 -17.70
N ARG A 120 -6.53 -16.14 -18.94
CA ARG A 120 -7.06 -16.83 -20.13
C ARG A 120 -6.64 -18.31 -20.19
N SER A 121 -5.40 -18.61 -19.78
CA SER A 121 -4.93 -20.00 -19.73
C SER A 121 -5.63 -20.81 -18.65
N ALA A 122 -5.93 -20.20 -17.51
CA ALA A 122 -6.67 -20.83 -16.41
C ALA A 122 -8.12 -21.12 -16.82
N ASP A 123 -8.78 -20.16 -17.48
CA ASP A 123 -10.13 -20.32 -18.04
C ASP A 123 -10.17 -21.46 -19.07
N ALA A 124 -9.22 -21.49 -20.02
CA ALA A 124 -9.09 -22.56 -21.01
C ALA A 124 -8.82 -23.95 -20.38
N ALA A 125 -8.20 -23.99 -19.20
CA ALA A 125 -7.99 -25.20 -18.41
C ALA A 125 -9.22 -25.63 -17.60
N GLY A 126 -10.31 -24.82 -17.63
CA GLY A 126 -11.57 -25.12 -16.94
C GLY A 126 -11.62 -24.60 -15.48
N LEU A 127 -10.72 -23.71 -15.07
CA LEU A 127 -10.84 -23.07 -13.77
C LEU A 127 -11.91 -21.96 -13.87
N ASP A 128 -12.86 -22.01 -12.95
CA ASP A 128 -13.79 -20.91 -12.71
C ASP A 128 -13.12 -19.76 -11.93
N GLU A 129 -13.83 -18.66 -11.74
CA GLU A 129 -13.32 -17.48 -11.02
C GLU A 129 -12.87 -17.83 -9.59
N ALA A 130 -13.65 -18.66 -8.88
CA ALA A 130 -13.31 -19.09 -7.52
C ALA A 130 -12.02 -19.92 -7.48
N GLY A 131 -11.84 -20.83 -8.43
CA GLY A 131 -10.63 -21.61 -8.62
C GLY A 131 -9.41 -20.76 -8.95
N MET A 132 -9.56 -19.77 -9.81
CA MET A 132 -8.49 -18.81 -10.14
C MET A 132 -8.07 -18.00 -8.92
N VAL A 133 -9.02 -17.50 -8.13
CA VAL A 133 -8.74 -16.77 -6.88
C VAL A 133 -8.06 -17.67 -5.87
N ALA A 134 -8.52 -18.91 -5.70
CA ALA A 134 -7.92 -19.87 -4.77
C ALA A 134 -6.46 -20.19 -5.15
N LEU A 135 -6.21 -20.46 -6.43
CA LEU A 135 -4.87 -20.75 -6.94
C LEU A 135 -3.94 -19.55 -6.79
N PHE A 136 -4.39 -18.36 -7.14
CA PHE A 136 -3.62 -17.12 -6.99
C PHE A 136 -3.29 -16.83 -5.52
N THR A 137 -4.26 -17.03 -4.62
CA THR A 137 -4.06 -16.81 -3.18
C THR A 137 -3.07 -17.81 -2.60
N SER A 138 -3.12 -19.09 -3.05
CA SER A 138 -2.13 -20.10 -2.64
C SER A 138 -0.74 -19.72 -3.10
N ALA A 139 -0.58 -19.39 -4.39
CA ALA A 139 0.70 -18.99 -4.96
C ALA A 139 1.30 -17.74 -4.26
N LEU A 140 0.47 -16.74 -3.92
CA LEU A 140 0.91 -15.57 -3.15
C LEU A 140 1.41 -15.95 -1.75
N ARG A 141 0.76 -16.91 -1.10
CA ARG A 141 1.16 -17.39 0.24
C ARG A 141 2.51 -18.10 0.18
N ASP A 142 2.69 -18.97 -0.80
CA ASP A 142 3.93 -19.72 -1.02
C ASP A 142 5.09 -18.76 -1.33
N PHE A 143 4.86 -17.79 -2.21
CA PHE A 143 5.83 -16.74 -2.54
C PHE A 143 6.17 -15.82 -1.35
N GLY A 144 5.19 -15.53 -0.48
CA GLY A 144 5.41 -14.81 0.77
C GLY A 144 6.25 -15.61 1.77
N GLY A 145 6.03 -16.92 1.83
CA GLY A 145 6.83 -17.85 2.64
C GLY A 145 8.29 -17.92 2.20
N GLU A 146 8.54 -17.96 0.90
CA GLU A 146 9.91 -17.96 0.33
C GLU A 146 10.68 -16.67 0.65
N ARG A 147 10.02 -15.53 0.70
CA ARG A 147 10.63 -14.24 1.09
C ARG A 147 10.95 -14.14 2.58
N GLY A 148 10.25 -14.89 3.43
CA GLY A 148 10.46 -14.93 4.88
C GLY A 148 11.54 -15.92 5.33
N VAL A 149 11.97 -16.84 4.47
CA VAL A 149 13.04 -17.78 4.75
C VAL A 149 14.37 -17.13 4.37
N LEU A 150 15.03 -16.46 5.33
CA LEU A 150 16.47 -16.22 5.25
C LEU A 150 17.17 -17.55 5.01
N PRO A 151 18.10 -17.66 4.03
CA PRO A 151 18.80 -18.90 3.78
C PRO A 151 19.49 -19.37 5.07
N PRO A 152 19.45 -20.66 5.41
CA PRO A 152 20.11 -21.20 6.59
C PRO A 152 21.63 -21.12 6.39
N GLY A 153 22.27 -20.03 6.83
CA GLY A 153 23.71 -19.85 6.65
C GLY A 153 24.33 -18.63 7.28
N GLN A 154 23.57 -17.67 7.75
CA GLN A 154 24.11 -16.50 8.45
C GLN A 154 23.67 -16.47 9.93
N ARG A 155 23.98 -17.55 10.67
CA ARG A 155 24.14 -17.42 12.11
C ARG A 155 25.34 -16.52 12.31
N ARG A 156 25.14 -15.31 12.77
CA ARG A 156 26.18 -14.44 13.30
C ARG A 156 26.99 -15.29 14.28
N ARG A 157 28.22 -15.55 13.93
CA ARG A 157 29.22 -16.01 14.91
C ARG A 157 29.44 -14.84 15.86
N ASP A 158 28.68 -14.82 16.92
CA ASP A 158 29.01 -14.01 18.06
C ASP A 158 30.33 -14.56 18.60
N HIS A 159 31.38 -13.87 18.24
CA HIS A 159 32.68 -13.99 18.89
C HIS A 159 32.54 -13.47 20.31
N ARG A 160 32.08 -14.30 21.22
CA ARG A 160 32.44 -14.21 22.62
C ARG A 160 33.73 -15.03 22.83
N GLY A 161 34.82 -14.40 22.47
CA GLY A 161 36.12 -14.79 22.95
C GLY A 161 36.32 -14.20 24.34
N GLU A 162 35.74 -14.83 25.34
CA GLU A 162 36.11 -14.58 26.73
C GLU A 162 37.26 -15.53 27.07
N LYS A 163 38.45 -14.95 27.11
CA LYS A 163 39.65 -15.62 27.62
C LYS A 163 39.54 -15.75 29.15
N PRO A 164 39.79 -16.92 29.74
CA PRO A 164 39.89 -17.04 31.18
C PRO A 164 41.21 -16.38 31.65
N VAL A 165 41.09 -15.52 32.63
CA VAL A 165 42.22 -14.93 33.37
C VAL A 165 42.74 -15.98 34.36
N PRO A 166 44.00 -16.38 34.36
CA PRO A 166 44.58 -17.26 35.39
C PRO A 166 45.11 -16.45 36.56
N GLY A 167 44.71 -16.79 37.77
CA GLY A 167 45.54 -16.78 38.95
C GLY A 167 45.77 -15.48 39.69
N ALA A 168 45.18 -15.37 40.85
CA ALA A 168 45.87 -14.76 42.00
C ALA A 168 45.56 -15.59 43.25
N ARG A 169 46.62 -16.07 43.80
CA ARG A 169 46.74 -16.85 45.05
C ARG A 169 46.57 -15.97 46.26
N ASP A 170 46.05 -16.61 47.30
CA ASP A 170 46.63 -16.57 48.66
C ASP A 170 46.42 -15.37 49.56
N GLY A 171 46.02 -15.65 50.76
CA GLY A 171 45.96 -14.74 51.90
C GLY A 171 44.87 -15.17 52.88
N ARG A 172 45.09 -16.23 53.61
CA ARG A 172 45.14 -16.37 55.09
C ARG A 172 44.76 -15.08 55.83
N ASP A 173 43.88 -15.06 56.76
CA ASP A 173 44.07 -15.44 58.13
C ASP A 173 42.83 -15.04 58.97
N GLN A 174 42.46 -15.95 59.79
CA GLN A 174 42.23 -15.87 61.23
C GLN A 174 41.20 -14.85 61.83
N ALA A 175 40.37 -15.53 62.55
CA ALA A 175 40.01 -15.28 63.98
C ALA A 175 39.09 -14.07 64.19
N ASP A 176 38.14 -14.07 64.96
CA ASP A 176 37.89 -14.61 66.28
C ASP A 176 36.51 -14.16 66.76
N ALA A 177 35.88 -15.02 67.40
CA ALA A 177 35.10 -14.90 68.62
C ALA A 177 34.12 -13.79 68.88
N SER A 178 33.07 -14.29 69.37
CA SER A 178 32.33 -13.95 70.59
C SER A 178 31.11 -13.05 70.46
N GLU A 179 30.08 -13.67 70.91
CA GLU A 179 29.17 -13.30 72.02
C GLU A 179 28.41 -11.97 71.78
N GLY A 180 27.17 -12.01 71.96
CA GLY A 180 26.31 -12.23 73.04
C GLY A 180 25.00 -11.50 72.88
N VAL A 181 23.99 -12.20 73.23
CA VAL A 181 22.92 -11.89 74.14
C VAL A 181 22.22 -10.51 74.04
N ALA A 182 21.02 -10.54 73.68
CA ALA A 182 19.82 -10.16 74.38
C ALA A 182 18.64 -10.01 73.37
#